data_7c1b28e9018d23b2abfed0cf9d34172b
#
_entry.id   7c1b28e9018d23b2abfed0cf9d34172b
#
_cell.length_a   1.000
_cell.length_b   1.000
_cell.length_c   1.000
_cell.angle_alpha   90.00
_cell.angle_beta   90.00
_cell.angle_gamma   90.00
#
_symmetry.space_group_name_H-M   'P 1'
#
loop_
_entity.id
_entity.type
_entity.pdbx_description
1 polymer ?
#
loop_
_entity_poly.entity_id
_entity_poly.type
_entity_poly.pdbx_seq_one_letter_code
_entity_poly.pdbx_strand_id
1 'polypeptide(L)'
;MNPAGGGFEFPELETSRVQLRLLTLEDAPAVQRHFADPEVTRYMDIEPCESLEEAREIIDFHLRDTGCRWGLFARDIGKMLGTCGYHCWKPEPAATAEAEIGYDLARPHWGRGLMREVLEAVIPFGFESMQLARIYAGNEPPNHRSINLLRGLGFQAELREGMQWLSITRETWAARTACR
;
A
#
# COMPACT_ATOMS: atom_id res chain seq x y z
N MET A 1 3.84 17.25 -7.93
CA MET A 1 5.29 17.07 -7.66
C MET A 1 5.45 16.77 -6.19
N ASN A 2 5.97 15.59 -5.86
CA ASN A 2 6.26 15.24 -4.47
C ASN A 2 7.55 16.00 -4.05
N PRO A 3 7.52 16.94 -3.09
CA PRO A 3 8.65 17.83 -2.80
C PRO A 3 9.81 17.18 -2.02
N ALA A 4 9.67 15.93 -1.59
CA ALA A 4 10.61 15.34 -0.62
C ALA A 4 11.57 14.28 -1.18
N GLY A 5 11.51 13.89 -2.42
CA GLY A 5 12.39 12.84 -2.95
C GLY A 5 12.70 13.03 -4.41
N GLY A 6 13.92 13.44 -4.70
CA GLY A 6 14.64 13.35 -5.98
C GLY A 6 13.88 13.00 -7.25
N GLY A 7 12.87 13.77 -7.66
CA GLY A 7 12.35 13.73 -9.03
C GLY A 7 11.60 12.45 -9.46
N PHE A 8 11.32 11.50 -8.56
CA PHE A 8 10.54 10.33 -8.92
C PHE A 8 9.04 10.64 -8.91
N GLU A 9 8.39 10.45 -10.06
CA GLU A 9 6.95 10.66 -10.20
C GLU A 9 6.21 9.32 -10.00
N PHE A 10 5.24 9.32 -9.09
CA PHE A 10 4.35 8.19 -8.90
C PHE A 10 3.12 8.36 -9.81
N PRO A 11 2.99 7.55 -10.86
CA PRO A 11 1.89 7.67 -11.82
C PRO A 11 0.57 7.19 -11.22
N GLU A 12 -0.52 7.51 -11.89
CA GLU A 12 -1.77 6.80 -11.71
C GLU A 12 -1.63 5.37 -12.25
N LEU A 13 -2.22 4.41 -11.54
CA LEU A 13 -2.29 3.02 -11.96
C LEU A 13 -3.77 2.62 -12.09
N GLU A 14 -4.04 1.68 -12.96
CA GLU A 14 -5.40 1.17 -13.16
C GLU A 14 -5.42 -0.36 -13.14
N THR A 15 -6.49 -0.88 -12.57
CA THR A 15 -6.85 -2.28 -12.67
C THR A 15 -8.22 -2.43 -13.34
N SER A 16 -8.77 -3.62 -13.41
CA SER A 16 -10.11 -3.81 -13.99
C SER A 16 -11.20 -3.07 -13.20
N ARG A 17 -11.07 -2.94 -11.88
CA ARG A 17 -12.09 -2.40 -10.98
C ARG A 17 -11.66 -1.15 -10.21
N VAL A 18 -10.36 -0.88 -10.11
CA VAL A 18 -9.81 0.14 -9.24
C VAL A 18 -8.89 1.08 -10.01
N GLN A 19 -9.08 2.38 -9.82
CA GLN A 19 -8.14 3.43 -10.18
C GLN A 19 -7.33 3.79 -8.94
N LEU A 20 -6.01 3.87 -9.10
CA LEU A 20 -5.07 4.30 -8.07
C LEU A 20 -4.52 5.67 -8.47
N ARG A 21 -4.74 6.68 -7.66
CA ARG A 21 -4.16 8.01 -7.82
C ARG A 21 -3.68 8.55 -6.49
N LEU A 22 -2.69 9.42 -6.51
CA LEU A 22 -2.23 10.07 -5.29
C LEU A 22 -3.40 10.82 -4.62
N LEU A 23 -3.43 10.76 -3.29
CA LEU A 23 -4.38 11.52 -2.51
C LEU A 23 -4.03 13.02 -2.56
N THR A 24 -5.05 13.84 -2.55
CA THR A 24 -4.97 15.30 -2.44
C THR A 24 -5.74 15.78 -1.21
N LEU A 25 -5.54 17.01 -0.78
CA LEU A 25 -6.29 17.58 0.35
C LEU A 25 -7.81 17.64 0.11
N GLU A 26 -8.25 17.59 -1.14
CA GLU A 26 -9.67 17.50 -1.51
C GLU A 26 -10.28 16.15 -1.11
N ASP A 27 -9.45 15.11 -0.97
CA ASP A 27 -9.88 13.77 -0.55
C ASP A 27 -10.11 13.66 0.97
N ALA A 28 -9.77 14.68 1.76
CA ALA A 28 -9.86 14.63 3.21
C ALA A 28 -11.22 14.14 3.75
N PRO A 29 -12.38 14.51 3.20
CA PRO A 29 -13.65 13.96 3.66
C PRO A 29 -13.80 12.45 3.40
N ALA A 30 -13.19 11.93 2.34
CA ALA A 30 -13.22 10.49 2.05
C ALA A 30 -12.23 9.73 2.94
N VAL A 31 -11.04 10.29 3.17
CA VAL A 31 -9.99 9.78 4.06
C VAL A 31 -10.50 9.71 5.50
N GLN A 32 -11.15 10.78 6.00
CA GLN A 32 -11.78 10.79 7.33
C GLN A 32 -12.77 9.65 7.48
N ARG A 33 -13.75 9.52 6.56
CA ARG A 33 -14.75 8.46 6.63
C ARG A 33 -14.13 7.06 6.58
N HIS A 34 -13.04 6.91 5.87
CA HIS A 34 -12.34 5.64 5.73
C HIS A 34 -11.62 5.25 7.02
N PHE A 35 -10.81 6.14 7.56
CA PHE A 35 -10.03 5.88 8.78
C PHE A 35 -10.80 6.11 10.09
N ALA A 36 -12.03 6.62 10.05
CA ALA A 36 -12.91 6.66 11.21
C ALA A 36 -13.40 5.26 11.64
N ASP A 37 -13.29 4.24 10.78
CA ASP A 37 -13.68 2.88 11.12
C ASP A 37 -12.56 2.17 11.91
N PRO A 38 -12.75 1.85 13.20
CA PRO A 38 -11.72 1.22 14.03
C PRO A 38 -11.30 -0.17 13.55
N GLU A 39 -12.11 -0.84 12.73
CA GLU A 39 -11.71 -2.12 12.13
C GLU A 39 -10.75 -1.94 10.94
N VAL A 40 -10.75 -0.77 10.31
CA VAL A 40 -9.78 -0.42 9.27
C VAL A 40 -8.43 -0.08 9.90
N THR A 41 -8.43 0.73 10.96
CA THR A 41 -7.20 1.17 11.65
C THR A 41 -6.63 0.16 12.63
N ARG A 42 -7.34 -0.92 12.93
CA ARG A 42 -7.03 -1.90 13.98
C ARG A 42 -5.58 -2.42 14.01
N TYR A 43 -4.93 -2.52 12.86
CA TYR A 43 -3.57 -3.01 12.70
C TYR A 43 -2.66 -1.96 12.04
N MET A 44 -2.96 -0.70 12.25
CA MET A 44 -2.22 0.45 11.75
C MET A 44 -1.67 1.26 12.93
N ASP A 45 -0.59 1.98 12.72
CA ASP A 45 0.01 2.87 13.74
C ASP A 45 -0.72 4.23 13.80
N ILE A 46 -2.04 4.21 13.63
CA ILE A 46 -2.91 5.40 13.74
C ILE A 46 -4.18 5.05 14.53
N GLU A 47 -4.65 6.00 15.33
CA GLU A 47 -5.97 5.93 15.93
C GLU A 47 -7.06 6.21 14.88
N PRO A 48 -8.32 5.81 15.14
CA PRO A 48 -9.43 6.18 14.28
C PRO A 48 -9.54 7.70 14.10
N CYS A 49 -9.64 8.14 12.84
CA CYS A 49 -9.65 9.55 12.45
C CYS A 49 -10.98 10.22 12.86
N GLU A 50 -10.93 11.19 13.77
CA GLU A 50 -12.10 11.86 14.31
C GLU A 50 -12.48 13.15 13.58
N SER A 51 -11.52 13.79 12.89
CA SER A 51 -11.70 15.11 12.27
C SER A 51 -11.19 15.21 10.85
N LEU A 52 -11.68 16.23 10.12
CA LEU A 52 -11.14 16.59 8.80
C LEU A 52 -9.69 17.10 8.87
N GLU A 53 -9.31 17.69 10.00
CA GLU A 53 -7.93 18.15 10.18
C GLU A 53 -6.97 16.98 10.28
N GLU A 54 -7.28 15.97 11.09
CA GLU A 54 -6.49 14.73 11.15
C GLU A 54 -6.41 14.02 9.79
N ALA A 55 -7.51 14.01 9.02
CA ALA A 55 -7.49 13.46 7.68
C ALA A 55 -6.53 14.22 6.73
N ARG A 56 -6.45 15.57 6.86
CA ARG A 56 -5.49 16.38 6.12
C ARG A 56 -4.05 16.10 6.57
N GLU A 57 -3.82 15.95 7.86
CA GLU A 57 -2.51 15.59 8.41
C GLU A 57 -2.03 14.24 7.89
N ILE A 58 -2.92 13.23 7.82
CA ILE A 58 -2.62 11.91 7.23
C ILE A 58 -2.21 12.08 5.75
N ILE A 59 -2.96 12.86 4.96
CA ILE A 59 -2.64 13.11 3.56
C ILE A 59 -1.29 13.84 3.44
N ASP A 60 -1.09 14.89 4.20
CA ASP A 60 0.14 15.70 4.21
C ASP A 60 1.36 14.87 4.60
N PHE A 61 1.22 13.96 5.57
CA PHE A 61 2.28 13.03 5.94
C PHE A 61 2.72 12.20 4.72
N HIS A 62 1.77 11.61 4.01
CA HIS A 62 2.08 10.79 2.83
C HIS A 62 2.61 11.59 1.64
N LEU A 63 2.22 12.86 1.50
CA LEU A 63 2.77 13.74 0.47
C LEU A 63 4.23 14.14 0.73
N ARG A 64 4.67 14.09 1.99
CA ARG A 64 6.04 14.43 2.41
C ARG A 64 6.96 13.21 2.57
N ASP A 65 6.40 12.01 2.62
CA ASP A 65 7.17 10.77 2.73
C ASP A 65 8.02 10.54 1.46
N THR A 66 9.11 9.78 1.61
CA THR A 66 9.95 9.36 0.49
C THR A 66 9.25 8.37 -0.45
N GLY A 67 8.21 7.69 0.04
CA GLY A 67 7.37 6.77 -0.72
C GLY A 67 6.16 7.45 -1.38
N CYS A 68 5.09 6.70 -1.51
CA CYS A 68 3.82 7.19 -2.02
C CYS A 68 2.64 6.49 -1.34
N ARG A 69 1.49 7.16 -1.31
CA ARG A 69 0.22 6.55 -0.92
C ARG A 69 -0.84 6.87 -1.96
N TRP A 70 -1.22 5.89 -2.76
CA TRP A 70 -2.38 6.01 -3.64
C TRP A 70 -3.67 5.83 -2.85
N GLY A 71 -4.65 6.69 -3.11
CA GLY A 71 -6.04 6.37 -2.86
C GLY A 71 -6.54 5.37 -3.90
N LEU A 72 -7.33 4.41 -3.46
CA LEU A 72 -7.98 3.40 -4.28
C LEU A 72 -9.42 3.85 -4.55
N PHE A 73 -9.79 4.02 -5.80
CA PHE A 73 -11.12 4.50 -6.20
C PHE A 73 -11.81 3.48 -7.09
N ALA A 74 -13.09 3.24 -6.83
CA ALA A 74 -13.91 2.40 -7.69
C ALA A 74 -14.06 3.07 -9.06
N ARG A 75 -13.73 2.38 -10.15
CA ARG A 75 -13.75 2.95 -11.50
C ARG A 75 -15.14 3.32 -11.99
N ASP A 76 -16.17 2.63 -11.53
CA ASP A 76 -17.55 2.83 -11.93
C ASP A 76 -18.21 4.06 -11.29
N ILE A 77 -17.88 4.35 -10.03
CA ILE A 77 -18.55 5.40 -9.23
C ILE A 77 -17.59 6.42 -8.61
N GLY A 78 -16.28 6.28 -8.80
CA GLY A 78 -15.27 7.18 -8.23
C GLY A 78 -15.19 7.19 -6.69
N LYS A 79 -15.84 6.24 -6.00
CA LYS A 79 -15.83 6.16 -4.54
C LYS A 79 -14.50 5.62 -4.04
N MET A 80 -13.94 6.25 -3.01
CA MET A 80 -12.77 5.75 -2.33
C MET A 80 -13.07 4.39 -1.64
N LEU A 81 -12.20 3.43 -1.87
CA LEU A 81 -12.29 2.05 -1.37
C LEU A 81 -11.28 1.78 -0.26
N GLY A 82 -10.17 2.50 -0.25
CA GLY A 82 -9.04 2.30 0.65
C GLY A 82 -7.79 2.99 0.16
N THR A 83 -6.64 2.54 0.62
CA THR A 83 -5.34 3.06 0.18
C THR A 83 -4.32 1.94 -0.04
N CYS A 84 -3.27 2.24 -0.81
CA CYS A 84 -2.11 1.37 -0.99
C CYS A 84 -0.89 2.21 -1.32
N GLY A 85 0.30 1.80 -0.87
CA GLY A 85 1.50 2.55 -1.19
C GLY A 85 2.79 1.94 -0.66
N TYR A 86 3.88 2.64 -0.92
CA TYR A 86 5.21 2.31 -0.45
C TYR A 86 5.68 3.32 0.59
N HIS A 87 6.29 2.82 1.66
CA HIS A 87 6.88 3.59 2.76
C HIS A 87 8.33 3.19 2.97
N CYS A 88 9.06 3.96 3.75
CA CYS A 88 10.43 3.63 4.14
C CYS A 88 11.31 3.28 2.93
N TRP A 89 11.07 3.93 1.79
CA TRP A 89 11.81 3.66 0.57
C TRP A 89 13.28 4.05 0.71
N LYS A 90 14.14 3.05 0.51
CA LYS A 90 15.60 3.19 0.48
C LYS A 90 16.09 2.89 -0.93
N PRO A 91 16.24 3.91 -1.79
CA PRO A 91 16.56 3.71 -3.19
C PRO A 91 18.00 3.25 -3.44
N GLU A 92 18.91 3.49 -2.50
CA GLU A 92 20.33 3.21 -2.69
C GLU A 92 20.93 2.42 -1.51
N PRO A 93 21.89 1.55 -1.80
CA PRO A 93 22.34 1.13 -3.16
C PRO A 93 21.28 0.30 -3.89
N ALA A 94 21.18 0.43 -5.21
CA ALA A 94 20.13 -0.22 -6.02
C ALA A 94 20.05 -1.75 -5.83
N ALA A 95 21.18 -2.41 -5.58
CA ALA A 95 21.21 -3.86 -5.31
C ALA A 95 20.49 -4.28 -4.03
N THR A 96 20.27 -3.35 -3.11
CA THR A 96 19.58 -3.57 -1.83
C THR A 96 18.41 -2.62 -1.63
N ALA A 97 17.98 -1.93 -2.69
CA ALA A 97 16.85 -1.03 -2.63
C ALA A 97 15.59 -1.75 -2.14
N GLU A 98 14.96 -1.22 -1.11
CA GLU A 98 13.78 -1.84 -0.50
C GLU A 98 12.75 -0.78 -0.10
N ALA A 99 11.51 -1.21 -0.01
CA ALA A 99 10.43 -0.41 0.52
C ALA A 99 9.42 -1.30 1.25
N GLU A 100 8.75 -0.72 2.24
CA GLU A 100 7.59 -1.34 2.87
C GLU A 100 6.33 -1.07 2.06
N ILE A 101 5.54 -2.11 1.80
CA ILE A 101 4.23 -1.97 1.19
C ILE A 101 3.14 -1.97 2.27
N GLY A 102 2.34 -0.90 2.30
CA GLY A 102 1.19 -0.77 3.18
C GLY A 102 -0.10 -0.66 2.38
N TYR A 103 -1.19 -1.20 2.91
CA TYR A 103 -2.50 -1.13 2.27
C TYR A 103 -3.64 -1.37 3.26
N ASP A 104 -4.79 -0.83 2.92
CA ASP A 104 -6.04 -0.99 3.65
C ASP A 104 -7.24 -0.94 2.69
N LEU A 105 -8.37 -1.49 3.12
CA LEU A 105 -9.65 -1.40 2.42
C LEU A 105 -10.78 -1.17 3.42
N ALA A 106 -11.77 -0.40 3.03
CA ALA A 106 -13.03 -0.29 3.76
C ALA A 106 -13.74 -1.64 3.84
N ARG A 107 -14.31 -1.95 5.02
CA ARG A 107 -14.92 -3.26 5.33
C ARG A 107 -15.90 -3.82 4.29
N PRO A 108 -16.79 -3.02 3.67
CA PRO A 108 -17.71 -3.54 2.66
C PRO A 108 -17.02 -4.15 1.42
N HIS A 109 -15.73 -3.90 1.25
CA HIS A 109 -14.94 -4.35 0.10
C HIS A 109 -14.01 -5.53 0.42
N TRP A 110 -13.97 -6.00 1.68
CA TRP A 110 -13.17 -7.16 2.09
C TRP A 110 -13.66 -8.46 1.44
N GLY A 111 -12.77 -9.41 1.24
CA GLY A 111 -13.07 -10.74 0.70
C GLY A 111 -13.47 -10.78 -0.78
N ARG A 112 -13.41 -9.67 -1.50
CA ARG A 112 -13.81 -9.57 -2.92
C ARG A 112 -12.63 -9.65 -3.91
N GLY A 113 -11.43 -9.92 -3.42
CA GLY A 113 -10.21 -10.00 -4.24
C GLY A 113 -9.67 -8.64 -4.73
N LEU A 114 -10.26 -7.51 -4.30
CA LEU A 114 -9.85 -6.17 -4.76
C LEU A 114 -8.40 -5.86 -4.37
N MET A 115 -7.99 -6.09 -3.12
CA MET A 115 -6.61 -5.80 -2.71
C MET A 115 -5.59 -6.71 -3.41
N ARG A 116 -5.95 -7.96 -3.73
CA ARG A 116 -5.10 -8.82 -4.56
C ARG A 116 -4.89 -8.23 -5.95
N GLU A 117 -5.96 -7.76 -6.59
CA GLU A 117 -5.92 -7.11 -7.90
C GLU A 117 -5.04 -5.84 -7.87
N VAL A 118 -5.19 -5.02 -6.83
CA VAL A 118 -4.35 -3.81 -6.62
C VAL A 118 -2.87 -4.19 -6.45
N LEU A 119 -2.56 -5.15 -5.59
CA LEU A 119 -1.18 -5.57 -5.34
C LEU A 119 -0.54 -6.22 -6.56
N GLU A 120 -1.30 -6.92 -7.40
CA GLU A 120 -0.81 -7.47 -8.68
C GLU A 120 -0.44 -6.37 -9.70
N ALA A 121 -0.91 -5.13 -9.53
CA ALA A 121 -0.46 -3.95 -10.30
C ALA A 121 0.67 -3.17 -9.60
N VAL A 122 0.60 -3.02 -8.28
CA VAL A 122 1.55 -2.20 -7.50
C VAL A 122 2.90 -2.88 -7.34
N ILE A 123 2.94 -4.21 -7.13
CA ILE A 123 4.21 -4.95 -6.95
C ILE A 123 5.13 -4.86 -8.18
N PRO A 124 4.66 -5.09 -9.42
CA PRO A 124 5.47 -4.87 -10.61
C PRO A 124 6.03 -3.45 -10.71
N PHE A 125 5.20 -2.43 -10.41
CA PHE A 125 5.65 -1.03 -10.39
C PHE A 125 6.83 -0.83 -9.42
N GLY A 126 6.78 -1.42 -8.22
CA GLY A 126 7.90 -1.37 -7.27
C GLY A 126 9.18 -1.98 -7.83
N PHE A 127 9.10 -3.14 -8.48
CA PHE A 127 10.28 -3.79 -9.04
C PHE A 127 10.79 -3.15 -10.32
N GLU A 128 9.91 -2.70 -11.21
CA GLU A 128 10.27 -2.22 -12.56
C GLU A 128 10.59 -0.73 -12.58
N SER A 129 9.74 0.09 -11.94
CA SER A 129 9.87 1.55 -11.97
C SER A 129 10.69 2.09 -10.80
N MET A 130 10.41 1.65 -9.57
CA MET A 130 11.17 2.06 -8.38
C MET A 130 12.51 1.30 -8.24
N GLN A 131 12.76 0.30 -9.09
CA GLN A 131 13.97 -0.53 -9.07
C GLN A 131 14.25 -1.23 -7.72
N LEU A 132 13.18 -1.58 -6.98
CA LEU A 132 13.34 -2.28 -5.72
C LEU A 132 13.94 -3.68 -5.95
N ALA A 133 14.84 -4.08 -5.08
CA ALA A 133 15.33 -5.46 -4.98
C ALA A 133 14.39 -6.30 -4.09
N ARG A 134 13.76 -5.65 -3.10
CA ARG A 134 12.90 -6.30 -2.11
C ARG A 134 11.71 -5.42 -1.75
N ILE A 135 10.54 -6.05 -1.61
CA ILE A 135 9.34 -5.45 -1.02
C ILE A 135 9.02 -6.22 0.25
N TYR A 136 8.71 -5.52 1.34
CA TYR A 136 8.37 -6.14 2.61
C TYR A 136 7.13 -5.51 3.23
N ALA A 137 6.50 -6.20 4.19
CA ALA A 137 5.37 -5.71 4.96
C ALA A 137 5.43 -6.25 6.40
N GLY A 138 5.29 -5.37 7.38
CA GLY A 138 5.10 -5.73 8.77
C GLY A 138 3.64 -6.06 9.06
N ASN A 139 3.37 -7.13 9.80
CA ASN A 139 2.02 -7.51 10.19
C ASN A 139 1.99 -7.99 11.64
N GLU A 140 1.01 -7.53 12.39
CA GLU A 140 0.70 -8.17 13.66
C GLU A 140 0.20 -9.62 13.42
N PRO A 141 0.61 -10.60 14.24
CA PRO A 141 0.23 -12.00 14.04
C PRO A 141 -1.28 -12.25 13.91
N PRO A 142 -2.19 -11.51 14.59
CA PRO A 142 -3.63 -11.67 14.42
C PRO A 142 -4.17 -11.17 13.08
N ASN A 143 -3.41 -10.41 12.29
CA ASN A 143 -3.84 -9.90 10.98
C ASN A 143 -3.78 -10.98 9.89
N HIS A 144 -4.53 -12.06 10.10
CA HIS A 144 -4.54 -13.22 9.18
C HIS A 144 -4.97 -12.86 7.76
N ARG A 145 -5.81 -11.82 7.58
CA ARG A 145 -6.25 -11.39 6.23
C ARG A 145 -5.07 -10.89 5.39
N SER A 146 -4.28 -9.98 5.93
CA SER A 146 -3.09 -9.45 5.27
C SER A 146 -2.04 -10.53 5.05
N ILE A 147 -1.74 -11.32 6.09
CA ILE A 147 -0.77 -12.41 6.04
C ILE A 147 -1.12 -13.43 4.94
N ASN A 148 -2.38 -13.87 4.87
CA ASN A 148 -2.81 -14.84 3.86
C ASN A 148 -2.82 -14.26 2.45
N LEU A 149 -3.14 -12.97 2.30
CA LEU A 149 -3.07 -12.26 1.02
C LEU A 149 -1.63 -12.22 0.50
N LEU A 150 -0.69 -11.79 1.32
CA LEU A 150 0.72 -11.68 0.96
C LEU A 150 1.33 -13.06 0.66
N ARG A 151 1.06 -14.07 1.48
CA ARG A 151 1.48 -15.46 1.20
C ARG A 151 0.93 -15.96 -0.14
N GLY A 152 -0.34 -15.67 -0.43
CA GLY A 152 -0.96 -16.01 -1.72
C GLY A 152 -0.35 -15.26 -2.91
N LEU A 153 0.39 -14.16 -2.68
CA LEU A 153 1.18 -13.43 -3.66
C LEU A 153 2.65 -13.88 -3.72
N GLY A 154 3.05 -14.87 -2.90
CA GLY A 154 4.39 -15.44 -2.90
C GLY A 154 5.36 -14.82 -1.91
N PHE A 155 4.87 -13.93 -1.03
CA PHE A 155 5.70 -13.41 0.05
C PHE A 155 6.04 -14.52 1.04
N GLN A 156 7.29 -14.52 1.51
CA GLN A 156 7.78 -15.43 2.52
C GLN A 156 7.77 -14.76 3.89
N ALA A 157 7.35 -15.50 4.90
CA ALA A 157 7.17 -14.98 6.24
C ALA A 157 8.40 -15.26 7.14
N GLU A 158 8.75 -14.27 7.94
CA GLU A 158 9.74 -14.35 8.99
C GLU A 158 9.18 -13.68 10.26
N LEU A 159 9.24 -14.36 11.41
CA LEU A 159 8.83 -13.78 12.68
C LEU A 159 10.05 -13.09 13.33
N ARG A 160 9.93 -11.78 13.63
CA ARG A 160 10.94 -11.00 14.33
C ARG A 160 10.27 -10.11 15.36
N GLU A 161 10.77 -10.13 16.62
CA GLU A 161 10.31 -9.21 17.69
C GLU A 161 8.78 -9.15 17.88
N GLY A 162 8.10 -10.29 17.75
CA GLY A 162 6.64 -10.37 17.88
C GLY A 162 5.84 -9.92 16.66
N MET A 163 6.47 -9.36 15.64
CA MET A 163 5.86 -9.00 14.37
C MET A 163 6.11 -10.08 13.32
N GLN A 164 5.13 -10.31 12.45
CA GLN A 164 5.29 -11.17 11.29
C GLN A 164 5.68 -10.33 10.08
N TRP A 165 6.96 -10.38 9.71
CA TRP A 165 7.46 -9.75 8.51
C TRP A 165 7.26 -10.69 7.32
N LEU A 166 6.72 -10.16 6.24
CA LEU A 166 6.60 -10.87 4.98
C LEU A 166 7.37 -10.10 3.91
N SER A 167 8.12 -10.79 3.08
CA SER A 167 8.87 -10.14 2.01
C SER A 167 8.93 -10.98 0.75
N ILE A 168 9.13 -10.28 -0.37
CA ILE A 168 9.34 -10.90 -1.69
C ILE A 168 10.47 -10.16 -2.40
N THR A 169 11.33 -10.90 -3.11
CA THR A 169 12.37 -10.33 -3.97
C THR A 169 11.88 -10.24 -5.41
N ARG A 170 12.59 -9.43 -6.21
CA ARG A 170 12.34 -9.29 -7.65
C ARG A 170 12.42 -10.64 -8.37
N GLU A 171 13.42 -11.46 -8.04
CA GLU A 171 13.61 -12.78 -8.65
C GLU A 171 12.47 -13.73 -8.33
N THR A 172 12.03 -13.76 -7.06
CA THR A 172 10.90 -14.61 -6.64
C THR A 172 9.61 -14.18 -7.35
N TRP A 173 9.37 -12.89 -7.48
CA TRP A 173 8.20 -12.36 -8.19
C TRP A 173 8.24 -12.73 -9.69
N ALA A 174 9.39 -12.53 -10.35
CA ALA A 174 9.56 -12.85 -11.76
C ALA A 174 9.36 -14.34 -12.04
N ALA A 175 9.92 -15.22 -11.21
CA ALA A 175 9.73 -16.67 -11.34
C ALA A 175 8.26 -17.08 -11.21
N ARG A 176 7.52 -16.46 -10.30
CA ARG A 176 6.08 -16.71 -10.10
C ARG A 176 5.23 -16.28 -11.30
N THR A 177 5.55 -15.15 -11.91
CA THR A 177 4.78 -14.62 -13.05
C THR A 177 5.06 -15.34 -14.36
N ALA A 178 6.26 -15.89 -14.52
CA ALA A 178 6.63 -16.71 -15.68
C ALA A 178 5.92 -18.07 -15.73
N CYS A 179 5.39 -18.56 -14.59
CA CYS A 179 4.67 -19.85 -14.50
C CYS A 179 3.14 -19.71 -14.62
N ARG A 180 2.60 -18.53 -14.92
CA ARG A 180 1.17 -18.25 -15.14
C ARG A 180 0.86 -18.02 -16.61
#